data_13c4b20a873b01ead67de4ed28f2f4c1
#
_entry.id   13c4b20a873b01ead67de4ed28f2f4c1
#
_cell.length_a   1.000
_cell.length_b   1.000
_cell.length_c   1.000
_cell.angle_alpha   90.00
_cell.angle_beta   90.00
_cell.angle_gamma   90.00
#
_symmetry.space_group_name_H-M   'P 1'
#
loop_
_entity.id
_entity.type
_entity.pdbx_description
1 polymer ?
#
loop_
_entity_poly.entity_id
_entity_poly.type
_entity_poly.pdbx_seq_one_letter_code
_entity_poly.pdbx_strand_id
1 'polypeptide(L)'
;QVGGENSLDINNCYLYEEIISENPPLARKTRSEDNIYMLYTGGTTGMPKGVMYKQGGFMNSLLKTALAMGFDVPESHLDIPSTVSELSSKNMLSKTIVACPLMHGTGMWLGALVPFFSGGSCVTIPQLGFDPELLLKKVQEQKINNIVIVGDAFARPILDSLNKAKDEGNPYDLSSLRSIISSGVMWSAEVKEGLLEHADITLIDAMGSSEGGMGSAVSSRENPVKTAKFSINPGVIVVSDDGEEVEPGSKTMGKLGTSGLVPEGYYKDPKKSAETFKEYKGIRYSFPGDYATVDADGTIKLLGRGSNCINTAGEKVYPEEVEEALKRHSNVYDSLVVGVEDKKFGQKVVAVVSSDLPSLEAAELINFTREHLSGYKLPKEIIFVDEVQRAPNGKANYKWAKETADKYIQTL
;
A
#
# COMPACT_ATOMS: atom_id res chain seq x y z
N GLN A 1 -25.02 16.04 4.79
CA GLN A 1 -24.77 14.92 5.73
C GLN A 1 -25.13 13.62 5.04
N VAL A 2 -24.26 12.62 5.13
CA VAL A 2 -24.47 11.27 4.59
C VAL A 2 -24.57 10.30 5.77
N GLY A 3 -25.79 9.76 5.99
CA GLY A 3 -26.08 8.83 7.10
C GLY A 3 -26.13 9.50 8.49
N GLY A 4 -26.76 8.83 9.44
CA GLY A 4 -26.93 9.27 10.83
C GLY A 4 -28.30 9.86 11.13
N GLU A 5 -28.75 9.62 12.35
CA GLU A 5 -30.13 9.96 12.80
C GLU A 5 -30.31 11.42 13.25
N ASN A 6 -29.27 12.25 13.25
CA ASN A 6 -29.37 13.60 13.79
C ASN A 6 -29.12 14.66 12.75
N SER A 7 -30.14 15.45 12.46
CA SER A 7 -30.01 16.74 11.85
C SER A 7 -29.24 17.68 12.81
N LEU A 8 -27.97 17.88 12.52
CA LEU A 8 -27.28 19.03 13.07
C LEU A 8 -27.91 20.25 12.41
N ASP A 9 -28.52 21.11 13.21
CA ASP A 9 -29.04 22.39 12.75
C ASP A 9 -27.87 23.34 12.47
N ILE A 10 -27.18 23.05 11.35
CA ILE A 10 -26.07 23.85 10.86
C ILE A 10 -26.58 24.66 9.67
N ASN A 11 -26.51 25.99 9.76
CA ASN A 11 -26.83 26.87 8.66
C ASN A 11 -26.11 26.45 7.37
N ASN A 12 -26.84 26.35 6.26
CA ASN A 12 -26.34 25.87 4.96
C ASN A 12 -25.92 24.38 4.90
N CYS A 13 -26.47 23.54 5.75
CA CYS A 13 -26.34 22.11 5.69
C CYS A 13 -27.58 21.50 5.05
N TYR A 14 -27.40 20.60 4.10
CA TYR A 14 -28.46 19.92 3.38
C TYR A 14 -28.31 18.41 3.56
N LEU A 15 -29.42 17.70 3.56
CA LEU A 15 -29.36 16.23 3.53
C LEU A 15 -28.99 15.75 2.12
N TYR A 16 -28.06 14.83 2.04
CA TYR A 16 -27.53 14.33 0.78
C TYR A 16 -28.64 13.71 -0.10
N GLU A 17 -29.52 12.91 0.49
CA GLU A 17 -30.59 12.24 -0.24
C GLU A 17 -31.66 13.24 -0.75
N GLU A 18 -31.94 14.30 0.00
CA GLU A 18 -32.85 15.35 -0.43
C GLU A 18 -32.29 16.08 -1.67
N ILE A 19 -31.00 16.49 -1.59
CA ILE A 19 -30.38 17.19 -2.74
C ILE A 19 -30.40 16.30 -3.99
N ILE A 20 -30.11 15.01 -3.88
CA ILE A 20 -30.13 14.10 -5.03
C ILE A 20 -31.53 13.93 -5.58
N SER A 21 -32.54 13.78 -4.72
CA SER A 21 -33.91 13.59 -5.17
C SER A 21 -34.55 14.84 -5.80
N GLU A 22 -34.14 16.01 -5.34
CA GLU A 22 -34.71 17.30 -5.78
C GLU A 22 -34.01 17.90 -7.02
N ASN A 23 -32.83 17.39 -7.38
CA ASN A 23 -32.07 17.94 -8.49
C ASN A 23 -31.91 16.92 -9.63
N PRO A 24 -32.15 17.33 -10.89
CA PRO A 24 -31.91 16.45 -12.02
C PRO A 24 -30.42 16.19 -12.21
N PRO A 25 -30.03 15.06 -12.82
CA PRO A 25 -28.65 14.80 -13.18
C PRO A 25 -28.08 15.92 -14.05
N LEU A 26 -26.86 16.35 -13.75
CA LEU A 26 -26.17 17.31 -14.61
C LEU A 26 -25.95 16.74 -16.01
N ALA A 27 -26.17 17.58 -17.02
CA ALA A 27 -25.84 17.22 -18.40
C ALA A 27 -24.33 16.88 -18.52
N ARG A 28 -24.02 15.84 -19.31
CA ARG A 28 -22.63 15.51 -19.61
C ARG A 28 -21.94 16.69 -20.29
N LYS A 29 -20.78 17.06 -19.77
CA LYS A 29 -19.93 18.12 -20.33
C LYS A 29 -18.61 17.50 -20.76
N THR A 30 -18.13 17.85 -21.95
CA THR A 30 -16.76 17.56 -22.35
C THR A 30 -15.81 18.23 -21.35
N ARG A 31 -14.86 17.49 -20.85
CA ARG A 31 -13.81 17.98 -19.94
C ARG A 31 -12.50 18.05 -20.69
N SER A 32 -11.70 19.06 -20.41
CA SER A 32 -10.33 19.15 -20.93
C SER A 32 -9.45 18.10 -20.26
N GLU A 33 -8.56 17.49 -21.05
CA GLU A 33 -7.53 16.59 -20.50
C GLU A 33 -6.58 17.31 -19.52
N ASP A 34 -6.49 18.65 -19.62
CA ASP A 34 -5.72 19.50 -18.72
C ASP A 34 -6.41 19.81 -17.39
N ASN A 35 -7.68 19.41 -17.20
CA ASN A 35 -8.33 19.54 -15.90
C ASN A 35 -7.54 18.79 -14.84
N ILE A 36 -7.50 19.35 -13.63
CA ILE A 36 -6.74 18.76 -12.53
C ILE A 36 -7.59 17.70 -11.82
N TYR A 37 -7.06 16.48 -11.79
CA TYR A 37 -7.42 15.47 -10.80
C TYR A 37 -6.53 15.65 -9.58
N MET A 38 -7.13 15.77 -8.42
CA MET A 38 -6.42 16.00 -7.16
C MET A 38 -6.76 14.92 -6.12
N LEU A 39 -5.71 14.28 -5.57
CA LEU A 39 -5.84 13.36 -4.44
C LEU A 39 -5.08 13.93 -3.24
N TYR A 40 -5.76 14.08 -2.10
CA TYR A 40 -5.12 14.45 -0.85
C TYR A 40 -4.48 13.23 -0.18
N THR A 41 -3.21 13.36 0.19
CA THR A 41 -2.49 12.31 0.93
C THR A 41 -2.48 12.63 2.40
N GLY A 42 -2.77 11.64 3.25
CA GLY A 42 -2.46 11.74 4.68
C GLY A 42 -0.95 11.69 4.86
N GLY A 43 -0.31 12.82 5.07
CA GLY A 43 1.13 12.87 5.35
C GLY A 43 1.45 12.22 6.71
N THR A 44 2.44 11.35 6.75
CA THR A 44 2.99 10.81 8.02
C THR A 44 3.68 11.88 8.86
N THR A 45 3.99 13.05 8.27
CA THR A 45 4.84 14.10 8.85
C THR A 45 4.18 15.49 8.88
N GLY A 46 2.85 15.61 8.69
CA GLY A 46 2.23 16.94 8.69
C GLY A 46 0.83 17.00 8.04
N MET A 47 0.44 18.19 7.62
CA MET A 47 -0.84 18.44 6.95
C MET A 47 -0.97 17.65 5.64
N PRO A 48 -2.17 17.15 5.32
CA PRO A 48 -2.43 16.48 4.06
C PRO A 48 -2.05 17.34 2.86
N LYS A 49 -1.49 16.72 1.81
CA LYS A 49 -1.06 17.41 0.58
C LYS A 49 -1.94 16.97 -0.59
N GLY A 50 -2.42 17.93 -1.36
CA GLY A 50 -3.16 17.67 -2.59
C GLY A 50 -2.20 17.40 -3.75
N VAL A 51 -2.02 16.16 -4.15
CA VAL A 51 -1.24 15.77 -5.33
C VAL A 51 -2.06 16.06 -6.58
N MET A 52 -1.53 16.87 -7.49
CA MET A 52 -2.24 17.34 -8.68
C MET A 52 -1.74 16.63 -9.95
N TYR A 53 -2.66 16.06 -10.69
CA TYR A 53 -2.39 15.46 -12.00
C TYR A 53 -3.26 16.10 -13.08
N LYS A 54 -2.74 16.24 -14.29
CA LYS A 54 -3.60 16.44 -15.47
C LYS A 54 -4.44 15.20 -15.69
N GLN A 55 -5.75 15.37 -15.80
CA GLN A 55 -6.73 14.28 -15.87
C GLN A 55 -6.44 13.31 -17.01
N GLY A 56 -6.17 13.79 -18.22
CA GLY A 56 -5.91 12.94 -19.38
C GLY A 56 -4.67 12.07 -19.20
N GLY A 57 -3.55 12.67 -18.76
CA GLY A 57 -2.32 11.94 -18.47
C GLY A 57 -2.52 10.89 -17.38
N PHE A 58 -3.22 11.26 -16.30
CA PHE A 58 -3.53 10.34 -15.19
C PHE A 58 -4.35 9.12 -15.65
N MET A 59 -5.42 9.34 -16.42
CA MET A 59 -6.26 8.25 -16.93
C MET A 59 -5.47 7.30 -17.83
N ASN A 60 -4.67 7.82 -18.74
CA ASN A 60 -3.83 7.01 -19.64
C ASN A 60 -2.77 6.21 -18.86
N SER A 61 -2.16 6.80 -17.83
CA SER A 61 -1.19 6.09 -16.99
C SER A 61 -1.84 4.97 -16.17
N LEU A 62 -3.04 5.21 -15.65
CA LEU A 62 -3.77 4.21 -14.88
C LEU A 62 -4.20 3.03 -15.75
N LEU A 63 -4.62 3.26 -17.00
CA LEU A 63 -4.89 2.20 -17.98
C LEU A 63 -3.64 1.36 -18.24
N LYS A 64 -2.49 2.00 -18.53
CA LYS A 64 -1.22 1.30 -18.75
C LYS A 64 -0.79 0.47 -17.53
N THR A 65 -0.98 1.02 -16.33
CA THR A 65 -0.68 0.30 -15.09
C THR A 65 -1.59 -0.92 -14.94
N ALA A 66 -2.88 -0.78 -15.22
CA ALA A 66 -3.83 -1.88 -15.17
C ALA A 66 -3.49 -2.99 -16.18
N LEU A 67 -3.13 -2.64 -17.41
CA LEU A 67 -2.66 -3.60 -18.44
C LEU A 67 -1.39 -4.33 -17.95
N ALA A 68 -0.42 -3.62 -17.39
CA ALA A 68 0.80 -4.21 -16.86
C ALA A 68 0.55 -5.16 -15.68
N MET A 69 -0.53 -4.95 -14.94
CA MET A 69 -1.00 -5.84 -13.86
C MET A 69 -1.87 -7.01 -14.36
N GLY A 70 -2.08 -7.14 -15.68
CA GLY A 70 -2.87 -8.21 -16.27
C GLY A 70 -4.38 -8.03 -16.17
N PHE A 71 -4.85 -6.79 -15.99
CA PHE A 71 -6.29 -6.51 -16.06
C PHE A 71 -6.77 -6.44 -17.51
N ASP A 72 -7.97 -6.94 -17.76
CA ASP A 72 -8.66 -6.82 -19.02
C ASP A 72 -9.22 -5.40 -19.20
N VAL A 73 -8.37 -4.45 -19.53
CA VAL A 73 -8.72 -3.04 -19.78
C VAL A 73 -8.29 -2.63 -21.19
N PRO A 74 -8.92 -1.61 -21.80
CA PRO A 74 -8.53 -1.14 -23.12
C PRO A 74 -7.16 -0.42 -23.09
N GLU A 75 -6.45 -0.44 -24.21
CA GLU A 75 -5.20 0.33 -24.37
C GLU A 75 -5.46 1.84 -24.42
N SER A 76 -6.61 2.24 -24.93
CA SER A 76 -7.06 3.63 -25.04
C SER A 76 -8.46 3.80 -24.46
N HIS A 77 -8.73 4.98 -23.91
CA HIS A 77 -10.08 5.32 -23.44
C HIS A 77 -11.14 5.31 -24.59
N LEU A 78 -10.72 5.44 -25.84
CA LEU A 78 -11.60 5.36 -26.99
C LEU A 78 -12.13 3.94 -27.22
N ASP A 79 -11.39 2.94 -26.77
CA ASP A 79 -11.74 1.52 -26.93
C ASP A 79 -12.58 0.97 -25.77
N ILE A 80 -12.88 1.78 -24.75
CA ILE A 80 -13.72 1.37 -23.61
C ILE A 80 -15.04 0.73 -24.06
N PRO A 81 -15.84 1.33 -24.99
CA PRO A 81 -17.11 0.74 -25.37
C PRO A 81 -17.00 -0.65 -26.01
N SER A 82 -16.00 -0.86 -26.88
CA SER A 82 -15.75 -2.17 -27.52
C SER A 82 -15.26 -3.21 -26.51
N THR A 83 -14.32 -2.84 -25.64
CA THR A 83 -13.80 -3.71 -24.58
C THR A 83 -14.91 -4.15 -23.63
N VAL A 84 -15.75 -3.22 -23.17
CA VAL A 84 -16.90 -3.53 -22.30
C VAL A 84 -17.88 -4.48 -22.99
N SER A 85 -18.18 -4.25 -24.27
CA SER A 85 -19.07 -5.14 -25.05
C SER A 85 -18.49 -6.55 -25.15
N GLU A 86 -17.20 -6.67 -25.44
CA GLU A 86 -16.50 -7.95 -25.53
C GLU A 86 -16.51 -8.71 -24.21
N LEU A 87 -16.05 -8.07 -23.12
CA LEU A 87 -15.99 -8.68 -21.79
C LEU A 87 -17.38 -9.06 -21.28
N SER A 88 -18.39 -8.23 -21.55
CA SER A 88 -19.78 -8.52 -21.20
C SER A 88 -20.28 -9.77 -21.91
N SER A 89 -20.01 -9.90 -23.21
CA SER A 89 -20.42 -11.06 -24.01
C SER A 89 -19.79 -12.37 -23.56
N LYS A 90 -18.58 -12.29 -22.99
CA LYS A 90 -17.82 -13.42 -22.43
C LYS A 90 -18.09 -13.67 -20.94
N ASN A 91 -18.95 -12.89 -20.29
CA ASN A 91 -19.20 -12.90 -18.85
C ASN A 91 -17.89 -12.71 -18.01
N MET A 92 -17.00 -11.83 -18.48
CA MET A 92 -15.68 -11.57 -17.93
C MET A 92 -15.57 -10.19 -17.24
N LEU A 93 -16.70 -9.47 -17.09
CA LEU A 93 -16.68 -8.18 -16.38
C LEU A 93 -16.14 -8.34 -14.95
N SER A 94 -15.21 -7.49 -14.58
CA SER A 94 -14.58 -7.52 -13.27
C SER A 94 -15.55 -7.11 -12.17
N LYS A 95 -15.54 -7.87 -11.07
CA LYS A 95 -16.19 -7.51 -9.80
C LYS A 95 -15.10 -7.39 -8.73
N THR A 96 -14.80 -6.19 -8.32
CA THR A 96 -13.74 -5.92 -7.35
C THR A 96 -14.33 -5.49 -6.02
N ILE A 97 -13.98 -6.17 -4.92
CA ILE A 97 -14.26 -5.71 -3.57
C ILE A 97 -13.09 -4.92 -3.01
N VAL A 98 -13.39 -3.74 -2.48
CA VAL A 98 -12.39 -2.82 -1.94
C VAL A 98 -12.41 -2.91 -0.43
N ALA A 99 -11.42 -3.59 0.14
CA ALA A 99 -11.29 -3.74 1.58
C ALA A 99 -10.67 -2.52 2.26
N CYS A 100 -9.94 -1.70 1.52
CA CYS A 100 -9.30 -0.49 2.02
C CYS A 100 -10.13 0.78 1.68
N PRO A 101 -9.94 1.90 2.40
CA PRO A 101 -10.72 3.12 2.19
C PRO A 101 -10.60 3.69 0.76
N LEU A 102 -11.74 4.03 0.15
CA LEU A 102 -11.79 4.67 -1.17
C LEU A 102 -11.15 6.07 -1.21
N MET A 103 -10.98 6.73 -0.08
CA MET A 103 -10.23 8.00 0.00
C MET A 103 -8.72 7.82 -0.23
N HIS A 104 -8.22 6.59 -0.21
CA HIS A 104 -6.83 6.25 -0.47
C HIS A 104 -6.62 5.87 -1.95
N GLY A 105 -5.45 6.22 -2.52
CA GLY A 105 -5.14 5.93 -3.92
C GLY A 105 -5.30 4.43 -4.28
N THR A 106 -4.84 3.53 -3.42
CA THR A 106 -5.02 2.07 -3.62
C THR A 106 -6.49 1.71 -3.80
N GLY A 107 -7.37 2.15 -2.90
CA GLY A 107 -8.80 1.87 -2.98
C GLY A 107 -9.46 2.53 -4.19
N MET A 108 -9.22 3.83 -4.41
CA MET A 108 -9.84 4.56 -5.50
C MET A 108 -9.32 4.13 -6.87
N TRP A 109 -8.00 4.06 -7.06
CA TRP A 109 -7.41 3.82 -8.37
C TRP A 109 -7.52 2.36 -8.79
N LEU A 110 -7.05 1.45 -7.93
CA LEU A 110 -7.00 0.03 -8.25
C LEU A 110 -8.33 -0.67 -7.99
N GLY A 111 -9.06 -0.25 -6.96
CA GLY A 111 -10.29 -0.90 -6.53
C GLY A 111 -11.56 -0.38 -7.21
N ALA A 112 -11.58 0.87 -7.66
CA ALA A 112 -12.76 1.46 -8.32
C ALA A 112 -12.49 1.87 -9.77
N LEU A 113 -11.52 2.75 -10.04
CA LEU A 113 -11.33 3.29 -11.39
C LEU A 113 -10.88 2.23 -12.39
N VAL A 114 -9.95 1.33 -12.02
CA VAL A 114 -9.49 0.26 -12.92
C VAL A 114 -10.63 -0.66 -13.33
N PRO A 115 -11.46 -1.23 -12.42
CA PRO A 115 -12.62 -2.00 -12.82
C PRO A 115 -13.60 -1.21 -13.72
N PHE A 116 -13.83 0.07 -13.44
CA PHE A 116 -14.74 0.89 -14.25
C PHE A 116 -14.30 1.08 -15.69
N PHE A 117 -12.98 1.06 -15.97
CA PHE A 117 -12.48 1.17 -17.35
C PHE A 117 -12.87 -0.02 -18.24
N SER A 118 -13.15 -1.17 -17.67
CA SER A 118 -13.58 -2.37 -18.37
C SER A 118 -15.06 -2.68 -18.16
N GLY A 119 -15.87 -1.72 -17.68
CA GLY A 119 -17.29 -1.90 -17.39
C GLY A 119 -17.59 -2.78 -16.20
N GLY A 120 -16.58 -3.05 -15.38
CA GLY A 120 -16.71 -3.81 -14.14
C GLY A 120 -17.38 -3.02 -13.02
N SER A 121 -17.44 -3.62 -11.86
CA SER A 121 -18.07 -3.06 -10.66
C SER A 121 -17.13 -3.01 -9.46
N CYS A 122 -17.33 -1.99 -8.63
CA CYS A 122 -16.70 -1.84 -7.33
C CYS A 122 -17.73 -2.20 -6.24
N VAL A 123 -17.39 -3.16 -5.38
CA VAL A 123 -18.21 -3.57 -4.25
C VAL A 123 -17.61 -2.98 -2.98
N THR A 124 -18.43 -2.31 -2.19
CA THR A 124 -18.04 -1.73 -0.88
C THR A 124 -18.84 -2.39 0.23
N ILE A 125 -18.25 -2.48 1.42
CA ILE A 125 -18.93 -2.97 2.62
C ILE A 125 -19.24 -1.76 3.50
N PRO A 126 -20.53 -1.41 3.70
CA PRO A 126 -20.92 -0.20 4.43
C PRO A 126 -20.92 -0.46 5.95
N GLN A 127 -19.73 -0.62 6.53
CA GLN A 127 -19.57 -0.73 7.98
C GLN A 127 -18.34 0.03 8.47
N LEU A 128 -18.30 0.32 9.77
CA LEU A 128 -17.13 0.89 10.44
C LEU A 128 -16.15 -0.25 10.78
N GLY A 129 -14.90 -0.06 10.38
CA GLY A 129 -13.84 -1.05 10.57
C GLY A 129 -13.82 -2.14 9.50
N PHE A 130 -12.76 -2.94 9.54
CA PHE A 130 -12.54 -4.06 8.62
C PHE A 130 -13.03 -5.36 9.25
N ASP A 131 -13.90 -6.08 8.54
CA ASP A 131 -14.42 -7.40 8.94
C ASP A 131 -14.07 -8.42 7.84
N PRO A 132 -13.09 -9.29 8.09
CA PRO A 132 -12.63 -10.27 7.11
C PRO A 132 -13.64 -11.37 6.85
N GLU A 133 -14.43 -11.79 7.84
CA GLU A 133 -15.46 -12.82 7.67
C GLU A 133 -16.59 -12.30 6.77
N LEU A 134 -17.05 -11.06 6.98
CA LEU A 134 -18.03 -10.44 6.11
C LEU A 134 -17.50 -10.23 4.70
N LEU A 135 -16.23 -9.83 4.55
CA LEU A 135 -15.58 -9.71 3.24
C LEU A 135 -15.59 -11.04 2.49
N LEU A 136 -15.14 -12.14 3.13
CA LEU A 136 -15.10 -13.47 2.52
C LEU A 136 -16.49 -13.99 2.17
N LYS A 137 -17.48 -13.74 3.02
CA LYS A 137 -18.88 -14.03 2.72
C LYS A 137 -19.35 -13.28 1.48
N LYS A 138 -19.00 -12.01 1.32
CA LYS A 138 -19.33 -11.24 0.11
C LYS A 138 -18.57 -11.73 -1.13
N VAL A 139 -17.33 -12.18 -1.00
CA VAL A 139 -16.59 -12.82 -2.08
C VAL A 139 -17.37 -14.01 -2.64
N GLN A 140 -17.82 -14.89 -1.77
CA GLN A 140 -18.59 -16.08 -2.13
C GLN A 140 -19.97 -15.72 -2.71
N GLU A 141 -20.76 -14.87 -2.01
CA GLU A 141 -22.12 -14.50 -2.39
C GLU A 141 -22.20 -13.75 -3.72
N GLN A 142 -21.29 -12.80 -3.93
CA GLN A 142 -21.31 -11.90 -5.09
C GLN A 142 -20.43 -12.39 -6.24
N LYS A 143 -19.72 -13.53 -6.05
CA LYS A 143 -18.76 -14.07 -7.03
C LYS A 143 -17.72 -13.01 -7.41
N ILE A 144 -17.06 -12.46 -6.40
CA ILE A 144 -16.02 -11.45 -6.56
C ILE A 144 -14.81 -12.05 -7.27
N ASN A 145 -14.22 -11.28 -8.20
CA ASN A 145 -13.02 -11.72 -8.93
C ASN A 145 -11.73 -11.15 -8.33
N ASN A 146 -11.77 -9.95 -7.76
CA ASN A 146 -10.58 -9.28 -7.25
C ASN A 146 -10.85 -8.67 -5.88
N ILE A 147 -9.84 -8.75 -5.01
CA ILE A 147 -9.82 -8.05 -3.71
C ILE A 147 -8.71 -7.01 -3.72
N VAL A 148 -8.99 -5.79 -3.28
CA VAL A 148 -7.97 -4.73 -3.13
C VAL A 148 -7.76 -4.40 -1.68
N ILE A 149 -6.51 -4.51 -1.23
CA ILE A 149 -6.08 -4.39 0.17
C ILE A 149 -4.89 -3.43 0.34
N VAL A 150 -4.46 -3.23 1.57
CA VAL A 150 -3.23 -2.49 1.93
C VAL A 150 -2.40 -3.34 2.89
N GLY A 151 -1.54 -4.19 2.33
CA GLY A 151 -0.58 -5.04 3.06
C GLY A 151 -1.18 -5.98 4.09
N ASP A 152 -0.33 -6.38 5.03
CA ASP A 152 -0.66 -7.37 6.06
C ASP A 152 -1.80 -6.95 6.96
N ALA A 153 -2.01 -5.65 7.18
CA ALA A 153 -3.10 -5.14 8.00
C ALA A 153 -4.50 -5.63 7.55
N PHE A 154 -4.64 -5.97 6.27
CA PHE A 154 -5.85 -6.56 5.70
C PHE A 154 -5.66 -8.04 5.37
N ALA A 155 -4.49 -8.41 4.82
CA ALA A 155 -4.23 -9.75 4.32
C ALA A 155 -4.17 -10.79 5.44
N ARG A 156 -3.55 -10.48 6.58
CA ARG A 156 -3.44 -11.41 7.72
C ARG A 156 -4.80 -11.75 8.32
N PRO A 157 -5.67 -10.79 8.68
CA PRO A 157 -7.03 -11.12 9.15
C PRO A 157 -7.85 -11.93 8.14
N ILE A 158 -7.66 -11.70 6.82
CA ILE A 158 -8.29 -12.53 5.78
C ILE A 158 -7.78 -13.96 5.87
N LEU A 159 -6.46 -14.16 5.95
CA LEU A 159 -5.85 -15.49 6.09
C LEU A 159 -6.31 -16.21 7.34
N ASP A 160 -6.34 -15.53 8.48
CA ASP A 160 -6.80 -16.09 9.76
C ASP A 160 -8.24 -16.58 9.67
N SER A 161 -9.12 -15.79 9.03
CA SER A 161 -10.52 -16.17 8.81
C SER A 161 -10.66 -17.36 7.84
N LEU A 162 -9.78 -17.46 6.83
CA LEU A 162 -9.75 -18.61 5.92
C LEU A 162 -9.30 -19.87 6.64
N ASN A 163 -8.25 -19.78 7.46
CA ASN A 163 -7.73 -20.90 8.26
C ASN A 163 -8.81 -21.39 9.24
N LYS A 164 -9.42 -20.48 10.00
CA LYS A 164 -10.51 -20.79 10.93
C LYS A 164 -11.66 -21.53 10.24
N ALA A 165 -12.14 -21.00 9.11
CA ALA A 165 -13.25 -21.62 8.36
C ALA A 165 -12.89 -23.02 7.82
N LYS A 166 -11.65 -23.24 7.40
CA LYS A 166 -11.11 -24.54 6.97
C LYS A 166 -11.09 -25.53 8.14
N ASP A 167 -10.58 -25.11 9.30
CA ASP A 167 -10.48 -25.96 10.51
C ASP A 167 -11.85 -26.32 11.07
N GLU A 168 -12.84 -25.42 10.95
CA GLU A 168 -14.24 -25.67 11.30
C GLU A 168 -14.99 -26.55 10.28
N GLY A 169 -14.33 -26.95 9.18
CA GLY A 169 -14.92 -27.78 8.11
C GLY A 169 -15.94 -27.07 7.22
N ASN A 170 -15.91 -25.73 7.21
CA ASN A 170 -16.81 -24.90 6.43
C ASN A 170 -16.03 -23.85 5.60
N PRO A 171 -15.15 -24.27 4.67
CA PRO A 171 -14.32 -23.35 3.91
C PRO A 171 -15.16 -22.46 2.99
N TYR A 172 -14.72 -21.22 2.78
CA TYR A 172 -15.33 -20.29 1.82
C TYR A 172 -15.13 -20.76 0.37
N ASP A 173 -16.15 -20.56 -0.47
CA ASP A 173 -16.02 -20.75 -1.93
C ASP A 173 -15.31 -19.56 -2.56
N LEU A 174 -14.04 -19.74 -2.88
CA LEU A 174 -13.17 -18.76 -3.54
C LEU A 174 -13.01 -19.01 -5.04
N SER A 175 -13.81 -19.90 -5.66
CA SER A 175 -13.67 -20.33 -7.06
C SER A 175 -13.78 -19.18 -8.07
N SER A 176 -14.46 -18.09 -7.70
CA SER A 176 -14.56 -16.88 -8.54
C SER A 176 -13.38 -15.94 -8.42
N LEU A 177 -12.58 -16.05 -7.35
CA LEU A 177 -11.47 -15.14 -7.07
C LEU A 177 -10.31 -15.41 -8.05
N ARG A 178 -9.78 -14.36 -8.65
CA ARG A 178 -8.66 -14.40 -9.61
C ARG A 178 -7.43 -13.72 -9.05
N SER A 179 -7.60 -12.62 -8.31
CA SER A 179 -6.46 -11.89 -7.77
C SER A 179 -6.75 -11.18 -6.45
N ILE A 180 -5.68 -10.99 -5.68
CA ILE A 180 -5.62 -10.03 -4.58
C ILE A 180 -4.54 -9.01 -4.91
N ILE A 181 -4.90 -7.72 -4.84
CA ILE A 181 -4.03 -6.62 -5.19
C ILE A 181 -3.75 -5.80 -3.93
N SER A 182 -2.49 -5.58 -3.63
CA SER A 182 -2.05 -4.76 -2.51
C SER A 182 -1.19 -3.59 -2.96
N SER A 183 -1.26 -2.48 -2.27
CA SER A 183 -0.32 -1.38 -2.44
C SER A 183 -0.25 -0.50 -1.18
N GLY A 184 0.87 0.18 -1.01
CA GLY A 184 1.03 1.25 -0.01
C GLY A 184 1.62 0.82 1.34
N VAL A 185 1.66 -0.46 1.65
CA VAL A 185 2.32 -1.05 2.82
C VAL A 185 2.88 -2.41 2.42
N MET A 186 3.94 -2.82 3.08
CA MET A 186 4.57 -4.11 2.84
C MET A 186 3.59 -5.26 3.09
N TRP A 187 3.66 -6.26 2.20
CA TRP A 187 2.89 -7.49 2.27
C TRP A 187 3.86 -8.66 2.40
N SER A 188 3.85 -9.34 3.55
CA SER A 188 4.81 -10.37 3.92
C SER A 188 4.68 -11.64 3.05
N ALA A 189 5.80 -12.35 2.86
CA ALA A 189 5.84 -13.60 2.10
C ALA A 189 4.97 -14.67 2.75
N GLU A 190 5.06 -14.82 4.07
CA GLU A 190 4.30 -15.79 4.85
C GLU A 190 2.79 -15.67 4.61
N VAL A 191 2.24 -14.45 4.69
CA VAL A 191 0.82 -14.21 4.46
C VAL A 191 0.44 -14.49 2.99
N LYS A 192 1.28 -14.12 2.04
CA LYS A 192 1.06 -14.43 0.62
C LYS A 192 1.01 -15.94 0.38
N GLU A 193 1.98 -16.69 0.92
CA GLU A 193 2.05 -18.15 0.81
C GLU A 193 0.79 -18.79 1.40
N GLY A 194 0.40 -18.39 2.61
CA GLY A 194 -0.83 -18.87 3.24
C GLY A 194 -2.09 -18.62 2.41
N LEU A 195 -2.24 -17.43 1.80
CA LEU A 195 -3.37 -17.14 0.92
C LEU A 195 -3.39 -18.03 -0.33
N LEU A 196 -2.22 -18.33 -0.92
CA LEU A 196 -2.09 -19.22 -2.07
C LEU A 196 -2.43 -20.68 -1.74
N GLU A 197 -2.32 -21.12 -0.48
CA GLU A 197 -2.80 -22.44 -0.06
C GLU A 197 -4.33 -22.57 -0.18
N HIS A 198 -5.07 -21.47 0.08
CA HIS A 198 -6.54 -21.46 0.04
C HIS A 198 -7.12 -21.31 -1.36
N ALA A 199 -6.46 -20.59 -2.26
CA ALA A 199 -6.97 -20.33 -3.60
C ALA A 199 -5.84 -20.28 -4.65
N ASP A 200 -6.14 -20.76 -5.87
CA ASP A 200 -5.23 -20.62 -7.02
C ASP A 200 -5.46 -19.26 -7.68
N ILE A 201 -4.75 -18.26 -7.20
CA ILE A 201 -4.93 -16.86 -7.56
C ILE A 201 -3.59 -16.19 -7.82
N THR A 202 -3.65 -15.02 -8.43
CA THR A 202 -2.51 -14.12 -8.60
C THR A 202 -2.48 -13.08 -7.48
N LEU A 203 -1.36 -12.95 -6.80
CA LEU A 203 -1.10 -11.90 -5.82
C LEU A 203 -0.26 -10.81 -6.47
N ILE A 204 -0.79 -9.59 -6.50
CA ILE A 204 -0.14 -8.44 -7.12
C ILE A 204 0.20 -7.42 -6.04
N ASP A 205 1.49 -7.23 -5.80
CA ASP A 205 2.01 -6.25 -4.85
C ASP A 205 2.52 -5.05 -5.65
N ALA A 206 1.73 -3.97 -5.67
CA ALA A 206 2.02 -2.77 -6.43
C ALA A 206 2.79 -1.77 -5.58
N MET A 207 4.02 -1.48 -5.98
CA MET A 207 4.86 -0.48 -5.35
C MET A 207 4.64 0.89 -5.97
N GLY A 208 4.26 1.84 -5.15
CA GLY A 208 4.03 3.21 -5.58
C GLY A 208 3.63 4.12 -4.43
N SER A 209 3.42 5.36 -4.79
CA SER A 209 2.91 6.40 -3.89
C SER A 209 1.84 7.22 -4.61
N SER A 210 1.25 8.19 -3.91
CA SER A 210 0.33 9.14 -4.55
C SER A 210 1.02 9.99 -5.62
N GLU A 211 2.35 10.01 -5.64
CA GLU A 211 3.19 10.77 -6.55
C GLU A 211 3.67 9.96 -7.77
N GLY A 212 3.36 8.65 -7.83
CA GLY A 212 3.66 7.82 -9.00
C GLY A 212 3.81 6.34 -8.70
N GLY A 213 3.57 5.52 -9.72
CA GLY A 213 3.81 4.08 -9.69
C GLY A 213 5.26 3.75 -9.98
N MET A 214 5.86 2.81 -9.26
CA MET A 214 7.29 2.51 -9.33
C MET A 214 7.59 1.10 -9.81
N GLY A 215 6.76 0.13 -9.45
CA GLY A 215 6.96 -1.26 -9.81
C GLY A 215 5.90 -2.18 -9.25
N SER A 216 6.10 -3.46 -9.49
CA SER A 216 5.23 -4.50 -8.94
C SER A 216 5.97 -5.80 -8.71
N ALA A 217 5.42 -6.62 -7.83
CA ALA A 217 5.78 -8.02 -7.68
C ALA A 217 4.53 -8.87 -7.89
N VAL A 218 4.64 -9.90 -8.69
CA VAL A 218 3.54 -10.84 -8.98
C VAL A 218 3.93 -12.21 -8.45
N SER A 219 3.02 -12.81 -7.69
CA SER A 219 3.22 -14.12 -7.08
C SER A 219 2.03 -15.02 -7.35
N SER A 220 2.29 -16.30 -7.54
CA SER A 220 1.30 -17.36 -7.72
C SER A 220 1.86 -18.67 -7.19
N ARG A 221 1.09 -19.75 -7.22
CA ARG A 221 1.59 -21.09 -6.88
C ARG A 221 2.79 -21.53 -7.72
N GLU A 222 2.82 -21.12 -9.01
CA GLU A 222 3.89 -21.44 -9.94
C GLU A 222 5.10 -20.51 -9.80
N ASN A 223 4.87 -19.28 -9.33
CA ASN A 223 5.91 -18.26 -9.14
C ASN A 223 5.96 -17.84 -7.66
N PRO A 224 6.79 -18.52 -6.86
CA PRO A 224 6.83 -18.33 -5.42
C PRO A 224 7.29 -16.93 -5.02
N VAL A 225 6.78 -16.50 -3.90
CA VAL A 225 6.90 -15.15 -3.33
C VAL A 225 8.35 -14.81 -2.97
N LYS A 226 8.79 -13.62 -3.38
CA LYS A 226 10.01 -12.97 -2.86
C LYS A 226 9.61 -11.67 -2.20
N THR A 227 9.83 -11.56 -0.91
CA THR A 227 9.46 -10.36 -0.15
C THR A 227 10.30 -9.16 -0.56
N ALA A 228 9.64 -7.98 -0.62
CA ALA A 228 10.26 -6.67 -0.89
C ALA A 228 11.08 -6.57 -2.19
N LYS A 229 10.99 -7.56 -3.08
CA LYS A 229 11.67 -7.57 -4.37
C LYS A 229 10.67 -7.24 -5.48
N PHE A 230 10.93 -6.13 -6.18
CA PHE A 230 10.02 -5.60 -7.20
C PHE A 230 10.69 -5.50 -8.56
N SER A 231 9.96 -5.86 -9.59
CA SER A 231 10.27 -5.44 -10.95
C SER A 231 9.89 -3.97 -11.11
N ILE A 232 10.81 -3.16 -11.65
CA ILE A 232 10.59 -1.73 -11.82
C ILE A 232 9.88 -1.42 -13.13
N ASN A 233 9.05 -0.38 -13.12
CA ASN A 233 8.41 0.13 -14.32
C ASN A 233 9.44 0.85 -15.21
N PRO A 234 9.22 0.92 -16.54
CA PRO A 234 10.02 1.78 -17.40
C PRO A 234 10.06 3.22 -16.88
N GLY A 235 11.25 3.82 -16.86
CA GLY A 235 11.45 5.17 -16.36
C GLY A 235 11.57 5.31 -14.85
N VAL A 236 11.74 4.21 -14.14
CA VAL A 236 12.09 4.20 -12.71
C VAL A 236 13.60 4.10 -12.56
N ILE A 237 14.17 4.93 -11.68
CA ILE A 237 15.61 4.97 -11.38
C ILE A 237 15.85 4.98 -9.87
N VAL A 238 17.04 4.58 -9.46
CA VAL A 238 17.53 4.73 -8.10
C VAL A 238 18.77 5.62 -8.14
N VAL A 239 18.75 6.76 -7.43
CA VAL A 239 19.82 7.77 -7.44
C VAL A 239 20.43 7.87 -6.06
N SER A 240 21.74 7.68 -5.97
CA SER A 240 22.52 7.78 -4.73
C SER A 240 22.50 9.19 -4.14
N ASP A 241 22.95 9.37 -2.92
CA ASP A 241 23.07 10.69 -2.30
C ASP A 241 24.14 11.55 -3.00
N ASP A 242 25.08 10.95 -3.73
CA ASP A 242 26.09 11.64 -4.56
C ASP A 242 25.53 12.13 -5.91
N GLY A 243 24.27 11.80 -6.21
CA GLY A 243 23.59 12.23 -7.44
C GLY A 243 23.81 11.32 -8.64
N GLU A 244 24.42 10.13 -8.46
CA GLU A 244 24.64 9.17 -9.52
C GLU A 244 23.59 8.05 -9.47
N GLU A 245 23.25 7.50 -10.63
CA GLU A 245 22.37 6.36 -10.73
C GLU A 245 23.04 5.10 -10.15
N VAL A 246 22.31 4.36 -9.34
CA VAL A 246 22.84 3.17 -8.64
C VAL A 246 23.00 2.03 -9.62
N GLU A 247 24.23 1.52 -9.76
CA GLU A 247 24.55 0.38 -10.63
C GLU A 247 23.92 -0.92 -10.08
N PRO A 248 23.28 -1.74 -10.95
CA PRO A 248 22.75 -3.04 -10.57
C PRO A 248 23.81 -3.95 -9.92
N GLY A 249 23.44 -4.57 -8.80
CA GLY A 249 24.34 -5.44 -8.02
C GLY A 249 25.27 -4.70 -7.07
N SER A 250 25.29 -3.38 -7.06
CA SER A 250 25.99 -2.62 -6.03
C SER A 250 25.21 -2.66 -4.71
N LYS A 251 25.91 -2.49 -3.59
CA LYS A 251 25.28 -2.36 -2.27
C LYS A 251 24.85 -0.92 -1.96
N THR A 252 25.03 -0.02 -2.92
CA THR A 252 24.69 1.40 -2.75
C THR A 252 23.19 1.59 -2.65
N MET A 253 22.78 2.36 -1.66
CA MET A 253 21.38 2.78 -1.48
C MET A 253 21.15 4.09 -2.21
N GLY A 254 19.96 4.26 -2.77
CA GLY A 254 19.59 5.51 -3.40
C GLY A 254 18.10 5.84 -3.26
N LYS A 255 17.75 7.06 -3.62
CA LYS A 255 16.38 7.55 -3.68
C LYS A 255 15.70 7.00 -4.92
N LEU A 256 14.55 6.43 -4.73
CA LEU A 256 13.72 5.89 -5.78
C LEU A 256 12.97 7.04 -6.48
N GLY A 257 13.14 7.15 -7.79
CA GLY A 257 12.50 8.15 -8.64
C GLY A 257 11.72 7.51 -9.78
N THR A 258 10.58 8.09 -10.14
CA THR A 258 9.77 7.65 -11.28
C THR A 258 9.51 8.81 -12.24
N SER A 259 9.65 8.55 -13.54
CA SER A 259 9.33 9.49 -14.62
C SER A 259 8.07 9.08 -15.37
N GLY A 260 7.80 9.73 -16.49
CA GLY A 260 6.60 9.53 -17.29
C GLY A 260 5.46 10.41 -16.79
N LEU A 261 4.45 9.86 -16.14
CA LEU A 261 3.40 10.67 -15.51
C LEU A 261 3.88 11.17 -14.14
N VAL A 262 4.40 12.39 -14.12
CA VAL A 262 4.79 13.10 -12.90
C VAL A 262 3.71 14.12 -12.56
N PRO A 263 3.25 14.23 -11.30
CA PRO A 263 2.29 15.25 -10.88
C PRO A 263 2.73 16.67 -11.25
N GLU A 264 1.76 17.56 -11.48
CA GLU A 264 2.04 19.00 -11.66
C GLU A 264 2.72 19.60 -10.42
N GLY A 265 2.35 19.10 -9.23
CA GLY A 265 2.88 19.51 -7.96
C GLY A 265 1.94 19.17 -6.81
N TYR A 266 2.25 19.70 -5.64
CA TYR A 266 1.34 19.74 -4.50
C TYR A 266 0.58 21.06 -4.49
N TYR A 267 -0.73 20.98 -4.28
CA TYR A 267 -1.60 22.16 -4.24
C TYR A 267 -1.16 23.12 -3.15
N LYS A 268 -0.91 24.38 -3.53
CA LYS A 268 -0.46 25.47 -2.64
C LYS A 268 0.83 25.19 -1.85
N ASP A 269 1.67 24.23 -2.30
CA ASP A 269 2.96 23.92 -1.67
C ASP A 269 4.09 23.88 -2.71
N PRO A 270 4.52 25.05 -3.22
CA PRO A 270 5.56 25.10 -4.25
C PRO A 270 6.93 24.63 -3.74
N LYS A 271 7.24 24.85 -2.46
CA LYS A 271 8.50 24.42 -1.85
C LYS A 271 8.61 22.89 -1.86
N LYS A 272 7.61 22.21 -1.34
CA LYS A 272 7.62 20.73 -1.31
C LYS A 272 7.51 20.14 -2.72
N SER A 273 6.79 20.80 -3.62
CA SER A 273 6.73 20.41 -5.03
C SER A 273 8.12 20.42 -5.67
N ALA A 274 8.91 21.48 -5.49
CA ALA A 274 10.27 21.57 -6.00
C ALA A 274 11.24 20.56 -5.36
N GLU A 275 11.03 20.20 -4.11
CA GLU A 275 11.80 19.16 -3.42
C GLU A 275 11.51 17.75 -3.93
N THR A 276 10.28 17.48 -4.36
CA THR A 276 9.81 16.15 -4.75
C THR A 276 9.88 15.93 -6.26
N PHE A 277 9.44 16.91 -7.04
CA PHE A 277 9.36 16.82 -8.51
C PHE A 277 10.55 17.55 -9.14
N LYS A 278 11.59 16.79 -9.46
CA LYS A 278 12.89 17.35 -9.91
C LYS A 278 13.24 16.89 -11.30
N GLU A 279 14.04 17.69 -11.96
CA GLU A 279 14.72 17.29 -13.18
C GLU A 279 16.01 16.51 -12.85
N TYR A 280 16.20 15.38 -13.51
CA TYR A 280 17.42 14.59 -13.47
C TYR A 280 17.81 14.21 -14.88
N LYS A 281 19.01 14.58 -15.30
CA LYS A 281 19.52 14.38 -16.67
C LYS A 281 18.54 14.83 -17.79
N GLY A 282 17.86 15.97 -17.58
CA GLY A 282 16.91 16.55 -18.54
C GLY A 282 15.52 15.93 -18.55
N ILE A 283 15.23 14.98 -17.65
CA ILE A 283 13.92 14.33 -17.52
C ILE A 283 13.34 14.66 -16.15
N ARG A 284 12.02 14.97 -16.12
CA ARG A 284 11.31 15.25 -14.88
C ARG A 284 10.92 13.96 -14.16
N TYR A 285 11.30 13.88 -12.90
CA TYR A 285 11.02 12.74 -12.01
C TYR A 285 10.26 13.16 -10.75
N SER A 286 9.52 12.20 -10.20
CA SER A 286 9.00 12.25 -8.85
C SER A 286 9.89 11.42 -7.91
N PHE A 287 10.43 12.05 -6.85
CA PHE A 287 11.21 11.43 -5.77
C PHE A 287 10.46 11.56 -4.44
N PRO A 288 9.51 10.69 -4.13
CA PRO A 288 8.65 10.84 -2.93
C PRO A 288 9.38 10.58 -1.62
N GLY A 289 10.63 10.10 -1.67
CA GLY A 289 11.50 9.92 -0.51
C GLY A 289 11.67 8.46 -0.07
N ASP A 290 11.27 7.52 -0.91
CA ASP A 290 11.54 6.10 -0.71
C ASP A 290 12.98 5.77 -1.14
N TYR A 291 13.64 4.86 -0.43
CA TYR A 291 15.00 4.39 -0.70
C TYR A 291 15.00 2.92 -1.09
N ALA A 292 15.91 2.56 -1.98
CA ALA A 292 16.06 1.20 -2.48
C ALA A 292 17.52 0.85 -2.77
N THR A 293 17.80 -0.44 -2.92
CA THR A 293 18.98 -0.97 -3.60
C THR A 293 18.56 -1.62 -4.90
N VAL A 294 19.50 -1.76 -5.85
CA VAL A 294 19.27 -2.42 -7.14
C VAL A 294 20.03 -3.74 -7.15
N ASP A 295 19.31 -4.85 -7.28
CA ASP A 295 19.91 -6.18 -7.40
C ASP A 295 20.56 -6.37 -8.78
N ALA A 296 21.45 -7.36 -8.91
CA ALA A 296 22.17 -7.62 -10.15
C ALA A 296 21.26 -7.96 -11.35
N ASP A 297 20.05 -8.46 -11.09
CA ASP A 297 19.03 -8.74 -12.11
C ASP A 297 18.16 -7.53 -12.48
N GLY A 298 18.48 -6.33 -11.95
CA GLY A 298 17.75 -5.09 -12.18
C GLY A 298 16.48 -4.94 -11.36
N THR A 299 16.10 -5.92 -10.56
CA THR A 299 15.02 -5.73 -9.59
C THR A 299 15.48 -4.85 -8.43
N ILE A 300 14.53 -4.20 -7.75
CA ILE A 300 14.86 -3.40 -6.59
C ILE A 300 14.39 -4.07 -5.29
N LYS A 301 15.17 -3.87 -4.26
CA LYS A 301 14.76 -4.12 -2.88
C LYS A 301 14.39 -2.78 -2.23
N LEU A 302 13.12 -2.61 -1.92
CA LEU A 302 12.63 -1.44 -1.20
C LEU A 302 13.13 -1.48 0.24
N LEU A 303 13.71 -0.39 0.71
CA LEU A 303 14.23 -0.27 2.08
C LEU A 303 13.24 0.44 3.00
N GLY A 304 12.53 1.45 2.48
CA GLY A 304 11.56 2.24 3.21
C GLY A 304 11.74 3.74 3.01
N ARG A 305 11.03 4.54 3.82
CA ARG A 305 11.08 6.00 3.71
C ARG A 305 12.25 6.61 4.45
N GLY A 306 12.98 7.48 3.78
CA GLY A 306 14.12 8.19 4.37
C GLY A 306 13.74 9.06 5.59
N SER A 307 12.49 9.54 5.66
CA SER A 307 11.99 10.29 6.83
C SER A 307 11.89 9.46 8.11
N ASN A 308 11.79 8.15 8.00
CA ASN A 308 11.69 7.22 9.14
C ASN A 308 13.03 6.55 9.47
N CYS A 309 14.06 6.84 8.67
CA CYS A 309 15.39 6.25 8.83
C CYS A 309 15.97 6.54 10.21
N ILE A 310 16.41 5.49 10.87
CA ILE A 310 17.05 5.53 12.21
C ILE A 310 18.56 5.66 11.99
N ASN A 311 19.18 6.69 12.60
CA ASN A 311 20.62 6.88 12.53
C ASN A 311 21.26 6.33 13.80
N THR A 312 21.81 5.12 13.70
CA THR A 312 22.44 4.43 14.85
C THR A 312 23.94 4.28 14.62
N ALA A 313 24.74 4.90 15.47
CA ALA A 313 26.21 4.89 15.38
C ALA A 313 26.78 5.30 14.00
N GLY A 314 26.10 6.18 13.30
CA GLY A 314 26.48 6.62 11.93
C GLY A 314 25.93 5.75 10.80
N GLU A 315 25.29 4.65 11.13
CA GLU A 315 24.65 3.75 10.14
C GLU A 315 23.16 4.07 9.98
N LYS A 316 22.65 3.89 8.76
CA LYS A 316 21.23 4.08 8.41
C LYS A 316 20.47 2.76 8.55
N VAL A 317 19.42 2.76 9.37
CA VAL A 317 18.52 1.61 9.54
C VAL A 317 17.12 2.03 9.13
N TYR A 318 16.53 1.32 8.18
CA TYR A 318 15.16 1.55 7.74
C TYR A 318 14.22 0.67 8.56
N PRO A 319 13.23 1.26 9.26
CA PRO A 319 12.28 0.53 10.09
C PRO A 319 11.64 -0.66 9.39
N GLU A 320 11.19 -0.44 8.16
CA GLU A 320 10.45 -1.43 7.39
C GLU A 320 11.26 -2.70 7.11
N GLU A 321 12.59 -2.60 6.96
CA GLU A 321 13.48 -3.77 6.79
C GLU A 321 13.55 -4.61 8.08
N VAL A 322 13.55 -3.95 9.23
CA VAL A 322 13.59 -4.63 10.53
C VAL A 322 12.23 -5.22 10.86
N GLU A 323 11.15 -4.49 10.60
CA GLU A 323 9.77 -4.94 10.78
C GLU A 323 9.49 -6.22 9.99
N GLU A 324 9.97 -6.28 8.73
CA GLU A 324 9.83 -7.47 7.92
C GLU A 324 10.59 -8.66 8.49
N ALA A 325 11.83 -8.44 8.92
CA ALA A 325 12.61 -9.52 9.51
C ALA A 325 11.96 -10.07 10.80
N LEU A 326 11.37 -9.20 11.61
CA LEU A 326 10.63 -9.61 12.81
C LEU A 326 9.37 -10.41 12.46
N LYS A 327 8.60 -9.97 11.46
CA LYS A 327 7.35 -10.63 11.02
C LYS A 327 7.53 -11.98 10.35
N ARG A 328 8.77 -12.38 10.01
CA ARG A 328 9.06 -13.75 9.57
C ARG A 328 9.00 -14.78 10.71
N HIS A 329 9.02 -14.33 11.95
CA HIS A 329 8.85 -15.21 13.09
C HIS A 329 7.38 -15.58 13.23
N SER A 330 7.04 -16.87 13.22
CA SER A 330 5.67 -17.39 13.18
C SER A 330 4.75 -16.86 14.29
N ASN A 331 5.32 -16.50 15.43
CA ASN A 331 4.57 -15.97 16.58
C ASN A 331 4.51 -14.45 16.63
N VAL A 332 5.03 -13.72 15.62
CA VAL A 332 4.91 -12.27 15.51
C VAL A 332 3.72 -11.93 14.64
N TYR A 333 2.69 -11.36 15.24
CA TYR A 333 1.50 -10.92 14.52
C TYR A 333 1.74 -9.63 13.74
N ASP A 334 2.28 -8.61 14.39
CA ASP A 334 2.65 -7.34 13.77
C ASP A 334 3.80 -6.65 14.50
N SER A 335 4.49 -5.74 13.82
CA SER A 335 5.59 -4.98 14.40
C SER A 335 5.74 -3.59 13.77
N LEU A 336 6.15 -2.60 14.60
CA LEU A 336 6.62 -1.30 14.17
C LEU A 336 7.96 -1.01 14.84
N VAL A 337 8.89 -0.41 14.09
CA VAL A 337 10.24 -0.13 14.53
C VAL A 337 10.52 1.36 14.52
N VAL A 338 11.11 1.87 15.58
CA VAL A 338 11.41 3.31 15.75
C VAL A 338 12.80 3.53 16.31
N GLY A 339 13.37 4.69 16.02
CA GLY A 339 14.58 5.19 16.67
C GLY A 339 14.25 5.90 17.97
N VAL A 340 14.90 5.49 19.07
CA VAL A 340 14.82 6.18 20.35
C VAL A 340 16.18 6.81 20.66
N GLU A 341 16.20 8.01 21.21
CA GLU A 341 17.44 8.70 21.56
C GLU A 341 18.30 7.85 22.50
N ASP A 342 19.58 7.74 22.17
CA ASP A 342 20.57 6.98 22.91
C ASP A 342 21.89 7.73 22.98
N LYS A 343 22.46 7.85 24.17
CA LYS A 343 23.71 8.61 24.42
C LYS A 343 24.93 8.03 23.70
N LYS A 344 24.93 6.72 23.46
CA LYS A 344 26.05 6.00 22.83
C LYS A 344 25.93 5.91 21.33
N PHE A 345 24.71 5.70 20.83
CA PHE A 345 24.45 5.39 19.43
C PHE A 345 23.81 6.55 18.67
N GLY A 346 23.50 7.68 19.33
CA GLY A 346 22.64 8.75 18.78
C GLY A 346 21.18 8.31 18.82
N GLN A 347 20.85 7.23 18.11
CA GLN A 347 19.56 6.55 18.23
C GLN A 347 19.78 5.04 18.39
N LYS A 348 18.96 4.38 19.19
CA LYS A 348 18.85 2.92 19.24
C LYS A 348 17.60 2.44 18.53
N VAL A 349 17.68 1.30 17.87
CA VAL A 349 16.57 0.64 17.21
C VAL A 349 15.71 -0.03 18.29
N VAL A 350 14.42 0.30 18.32
CA VAL A 350 13.43 -0.26 19.26
C VAL A 350 12.26 -0.80 18.47
N ALA A 351 11.84 -2.03 18.75
CA ALA A 351 10.68 -2.66 18.12
C ALA A 351 9.50 -2.71 19.09
N VAL A 352 8.31 -2.34 18.61
CA VAL A 352 7.03 -2.55 19.28
C VAL A 352 6.33 -3.69 18.54
N VAL A 353 6.03 -4.78 19.24
CA VAL A 353 5.63 -6.07 18.66
C VAL A 353 4.34 -6.58 19.31
N SER A 354 3.39 -7.05 18.53
CA SER A 354 2.31 -7.90 19.00
C SER A 354 2.57 -9.35 18.62
N SER A 355 2.25 -10.27 19.53
CA SER A 355 2.54 -11.70 19.40
C SER A 355 1.35 -12.54 19.78
N ASP A 356 1.14 -13.64 19.05
CA ASP A 356 0.14 -14.65 19.36
C ASP A 356 0.60 -15.59 20.47
N LEU A 357 1.88 -15.54 20.85
CA LEU A 357 2.48 -16.32 21.92
C LEU A 357 2.86 -15.42 23.11
N PRO A 358 2.09 -15.41 24.21
CA PRO A 358 2.38 -14.56 25.37
C PRO A 358 3.72 -14.83 26.05
N SER A 359 4.30 -16.01 25.83
CA SER A 359 5.60 -16.42 26.39
C SER A 359 6.80 -16.12 25.48
N LEU A 360 6.59 -15.46 24.33
CA LEU A 360 7.68 -15.09 23.42
C LEU A 360 8.62 -14.09 24.11
N GLU A 361 9.90 -14.44 24.19
CA GLU A 361 10.91 -13.59 24.82
C GLU A 361 11.62 -12.67 23.83
N ALA A 362 11.92 -11.45 24.24
CA ALA A 362 12.67 -10.48 23.44
C ALA A 362 14.02 -11.02 22.93
N ALA A 363 14.72 -11.78 23.77
CA ALA A 363 16.02 -12.38 23.42
C ALA A 363 15.89 -13.42 22.29
N GLU A 364 14.85 -14.23 22.32
CA GLU A 364 14.53 -15.20 21.27
C GLU A 364 14.30 -14.50 19.93
N LEU A 365 13.44 -13.49 19.93
CA LEU A 365 13.09 -12.75 18.71
C LEU A 365 14.28 -11.96 18.14
N ILE A 366 15.15 -11.39 19.01
CA ILE A 366 16.39 -10.73 18.56
C ILE A 366 17.34 -11.76 17.91
N ASN A 367 17.48 -12.95 18.51
CA ASN A 367 18.34 -14.01 17.96
C ASN A 367 17.83 -14.52 16.62
N PHE A 368 16.53 -14.73 16.48
CA PHE A 368 15.91 -15.07 15.20
C PHE A 368 16.19 -13.98 14.13
N THR A 369 15.98 -12.73 14.50
CA THR A 369 16.19 -11.59 13.57
C THR A 369 17.66 -11.46 13.14
N ARG A 370 18.61 -11.92 13.95
CA ARG A 370 20.05 -11.94 13.62
C ARG A 370 20.41 -12.80 12.42
N GLU A 371 19.62 -13.79 12.09
CA GLU A 371 19.82 -14.61 10.90
C GLU A 371 19.48 -13.88 9.61
N HIS A 372 18.72 -12.78 9.71
CA HIS A 372 18.19 -12.04 8.57
C HIS A 372 18.77 -10.63 8.41
N LEU A 373 19.38 -10.08 9.47
CA LEU A 373 19.85 -8.69 9.50
C LEU A 373 21.29 -8.56 10.02
N SER A 374 21.97 -7.54 9.52
CA SER A 374 23.28 -7.13 10.06
C SER A 374 23.14 -6.66 11.51
N GLY A 375 24.16 -6.92 12.34
CA GLY A 375 24.11 -6.72 13.79
C GLY A 375 23.75 -5.29 14.26
N TYR A 376 24.09 -4.25 13.49
CA TYR A 376 23.76 -2.86 13.81
C TYR A 376 22.26 -2.53 13.59
N LYS A 377 21.56 -3.33 12.76
CA LYS A 377 20.12 -3.18 12.48
C LYS A 377 19.24 -3.87 13.53
N LEU A 378 19.81 -4.74 14.34
CA LEU A 378 19.04 -5.48 15.35
C LEU A 378 18.42 -4.55 16.38
N PRO A 379 17.15 -4.77 16.74
CA PRO A 379 16.54 -4.07 17.85
C PRO A 379 17.37 -4.24 19.14
N LYS A 380 17.56 -3.15 19.86
CA LYS A 380 18.20 -3.17 21.19
C LYS A 380 17.18 -3.46 22.28
N GLU A 381 15.92 -3.14 22.02
CA GLU A 381 14.78 -3.40 22.88
C GLU A 381 13.61 -3.89 22.04
N ILE A 382 12.85 -4.83 22.59
CA ILE A 382 11.55 -5.27 22.05
C ILE A 382 10.50 -5.02 23.12
N ILE A 383 9.46 -4.31 22.75
CA ILE A 383 8.33 -3.96 23.61
C ILE A 383 7.14 -4.74 23.13
N PHE A 384 6.64 -5.67 23.93
CA PHE A 384 5.44 -6.40 23.61
C PHE A 384 4.18 -5.60 23.98
N VAL A 385 3.22 -5.60 23.08
CA VAL A 385 1.91 -4.97 23.22
C VAL A 385 0.82 -5.95 22.80
N ASP A 386 -0.41 -5.75 23.27
CA ASP A 386 -1.55 -6.58 22.88
C ASP A 386 -1.85 -6.42 21.38
N GLU A 387 -1.77 -5.18 20.88
CA GLU A 387 -2.04 -4.85 19.49
C GLU A 387 -1.16 -3.68 19.01
N VAL A 388 -0.57 -3.82 17.82
CA VAL A 388 0.15 -2.74 17.14
C VAL A 388 -0.85 -1.81 16.48
N GLN A 389 -0.83 -0.53 16.89
CA GLN A 389 -1.76 0.48 16.38
C GLN A 389 -1.40 0.93 14.96
N ARG A 390 -2.34 0.78 14.04
CA ARG A 390 -2.23 1.28 12.68
C ARG A 390 -3.26 2.37 12.39
N ALA A 391 -3.00 3.18 11.38
CA ALA A 391 -4.00 4.11 10.87
C ALA A 391 -5.16 3.34 10.22
N PRO A 392 -6.38 3.93 10.10
CA PRO A 392 -7.54 3.26 9.51
C PRO A 392 -7.34 2.73 8.08
N ASN A 393 -6.35 3.25 7.37
CA ASN A 393 -5.94 2.80 6.03
C ASN A 393 -4.84 1.71 6.06
N GLY A 394 -4.56 1.10 7.23
CA GLY A 394 -3.55 0.05 7.42
C GLY A 394 -2.11 0.55 7.52
N LYS A 395 -1.83 1.84 7.29
CA LYS A 395 -0.47 2.37 7.35
C LYS A 395 0.08 2.39 8.77
N ALA A 396 1.41 2.24 8.87
CA ALA A 396 2.14 2.31 10.12
C ALA A 396 1.90 3.62 10.90
N ASN A 397 1.57 3.52 12.17
CA ASN A 397 1.46 4.65 13.08
C ASN A 397 2.76 4.83 13.86
N TYR A 398 3.81 5.27 13.18
CA TYR A 398 5.12 5.50 13.79
C TYR A 398 5.10 6.51 14.94
N LYS A 399 4.14 7.44 14.93
CA LYS A 399 3.96 8.38 16.05
C LYS A 399 3.59 7.63 17.33
N TRP A 400 2.58 6.76 17.25
CA TRP A 400 2.16 5.93 18.36
C TRP A 400 3.29 4.98 18.81
N ALA A 401 3.98 4.34 17.86
CA ALA A 401 5.09 3.44 18.18
C ALA A 401 6.23 4.17 18.91
N LYS A 402 6.55 5.40 18.46
CA LYS A 402 7.56 6.25 19.12
C LYS A 402 7.14 6.65 20.53
N GLU A 403 5.89 7.10 20.71
CA GLU A 403 5.35 7.46 22.03
C GLU A 403 5.34 6.25 22.99
N THR A 404 5.03 5.06 22.50
CA THR A 404 5.06 3.80 23.25
C THR A 404 6.48 3.45 23.66
N ALA A 405 7.43 3.52 22.71
CA ALA A 405 8.83 3.24 22.97
C ALA A 405 9.44 4.23 23.96
N ASP A 406 9.19 5.53 23.80
CA ASP A 406 9.72 6.56 24.71
C ASP A 406 9.19 6.39 26.12
N LYS A 407 7.91 6.08 26.30
CA LYS A 407 7.33 5.78 27.62
C LYS A 407 7.99 4.58 28.28
N TYR A 408 8.15 3.48 27.53
CA TYR A 408 8.79 2.27 28.05
C TYR A 408 10.23 2.52 28.51
N ILE A 409 11.02 3.21 27.69
CA ILE A 409 12.43 3.51 27.99
C ILE A 409 12.57 4.42 29.24
N GLN A 410 11.59 5.30 29.51
CA GLN A 410 11.57 6.11 30.73
C GLN A 410 11.29 5.30 31.99
N THR A 411 10.81 4.09 31.90
CA THR A 411 10.54 3.19 33.04
C THR A 411 11.70 2.28 33.37
N LEU A 412 12.72 2.19 32.50
CA LEU A 412 13.97 1.46 32.73
C LEU A 412 15.01 2.32 33.43
#